data_5feeab3bf45279d1b5deeab56dae3b1d
#
_entry.id   5feeab3bf45279d1b5deeab56dae3b1d
#
_cell.length_a   1.000
_cell.length_b   1.000
_cell.length_c   1.000
_cell.angle_alpha   90.00
_cell.angle_beta   90.00
_cell.angle_gamma   90.00
#
_symmetry.space_group_name_H-M   'P 1'
#
loop_
_entity.id
_entity.type
_entity.pdbx_description
1 polymer ?
#
loop_
_entity_poly.entity_id
_entity_poly.type
_entity_poly.pdbx_seq_one_letter_code
_entity_poly.pdbx_strand_id
1 'polypeptide(L)'
;DKNIYEIPNGLDKKEAPVAEPTAVSLHAVLIGEESLKKPLSECRTLVQGGGAIGLLCGLILSKIKGNKNIVLSDPNKLRLNECAKYLDAKFVHPGDVEIKSNSFDIIFDTVGLEASRQQAIDVVKPGGSIIHIGLTQAAGPFNFRKMTLQEVTVIGTYCYTNKDFEQTLKILANKDIGALDWIEFRDLKNGGDAFKQI
;
A
#
# COMPACT_ATOMS: atom_id res chain seq x y z
N ASP A 1 17.89 -15.85 -18.54
CA ASP A 1 16.49 -16.01 -18.16
C ASP A 1 15.91 -14.65 -17.79
N LYS A 2 14.75 -14.27 -18.37
CA LYS A 2 14.19 -12.91 -18.23
C LYS A 2 13.63 -12.61 -16.83
N ASN A 3 13.52 -13.61 -15.98
CA ASN A 3 12.92 -13.52 -14.64
C ASN A 3 13.95 -13.76 -13.52
N ILE A 4 15.22 -13.68 -13.82
CA ILE A 4 16.29 -13.78 -12.84
C ILE A 4 16.98 -12.42 -12.74
N TYR A 5 17.07 -11.91 -11.54
CA TYR A 5 17.68 -10.63 -11.23
C TYR A 5 18.84 -10.83 -10.27
N GLU A 6 19.95 -10.16 -10.52
CA GLU A 6 21.05 -10.10 -9.60
C GLU A 6 20.70 -9.22 -8.39
N ILE A 7 21.04 -9.68 -7.18
CA ILE A 7 20.88 -8.88 -5.97
C ILE A 7 21.95 -7.77 -5.99
N PRO A 8 21.55 -6.49 -6.05
CA PRO A 8 22.50 -5.40 -6.17
C PRO A 8 23.35 -5.24 -4.91
N ASN A 9 24.55 -4.67 -5.07
CA ASN A 9 25.38 -4.27 -3.95
C ASN A 9 24.60 -3.31 -3.04
N GLY A 10 24.69 -3.50 -1.72
CA GLY A 10 23.97 -2.70 -0.73
C GLY A 10 22.66 -3.32 -0.22
N LEU A 11 22.12 -4.34 -0.90
CA LEU A 11 20.98 -5.12 -0.44
C LEU A 11 21.44 -6.43 0.21
N ASP A 12 21.11 -6.64 1.49
CA ASP A 12 21.37 -7.91 2.17
C ASP A 12 20.54 -9.04 1.52
N LYS A 13 21.15 -10.21 1.36
CA LYS A 13 20.47 -11.40 0.82
C LYS A 13 19.27 -11.82 1.66
N LYS A 14 19.29 -11.57 2.96
CA LYS A 14 18.16 -11.85 3.85
C LYS A 14 16.99 -10.89 3.63
N GLU A 15 17.29 -9.65 3.26
CA GLU A 15 16.29 -8.61 2.97
C GLU A 15 15.75 -8.71 1.53
N ALA A 16 16.50 -9.31 0.61
CA ALA A 16 16.14 -9.42 -0.80
C ALA A 16 14.71 -9.97 -1.07
N PRO A 17 14.16 -10.93 -0.30
CA PRO A 17 12.79 -11.40 -0.50
C PRO A 17 11.72 -10.32 -0.38
N VAL A 18 11.99 -9.22 0.32
CA VAL A 18 11.07 -8.08 0.44
C VAL A 18 10.90 -7.33 -0.88
N ALA A 19 11.77 -7.56 -1.85
CA ALA A 19 11.65 -6.96 -3.18
C ALA A 19 10.31 -7.29 -3.85
N GLU A 20 9.80 -8.50 -3.65
CA GLU A 20 8.52 -8.92 -4.25
C GLU A 20 7.35 -8.05 -3.75
N PRO A 21 7.00 -8.00 -2.46
CA PRO A 21 5.90 -7.17 -1.98
C PRO A 21 6.17 -5.66 -2.14
N THR A 22 7.43 -5.24 -2.14
CA THR A 22 7.77 -3.84 -2.42
C THR A 22 7.48 -3.47 -3.87
N ALA A 23 7.74 -4.38 -4.84
CA ALA A 23 7.43 -4.15 -6.24
C ALA A 23 5.91 -4.06 -6.48
N VAL A 24 5.12 -4.92 -5.83
CA VAL A 24 3.64 -4.81 -5.84
C VAL A 24 3.19 -3.44 -5.37
N SER A 25 3.74 -2.98 -4.25
CA SER A 25 3.39 -1.69 -3.65
C SER A 25 3.85 -0.51 -4.51
N LEU A 26 5.04 -0.59 -5.10
CA LEU A 26 5.57 0.42 -6.02
C LEU A 26 4.69 0.54 -7.26
N HIS A 27 4.36 -0.58 -7.90
CA HIS A 27 3.48 -0.62 -9.06
C HIS A 27 2.12 0.04 -8.77
N ALA A 28 1.50 -0.30 -7.66
CA ALA A 28 0.23 0.30 -7.24
C ALA A 28 0.35 1.83 -7.04
N VAL A 29 1.44 2.30 -6.43
CA VAL A 29 1.69 3.74 -6.22
C VAL A 29 1.92 4.46 -7.55
N LEU A 30 2.66 3.85 -8.49
CA LEU A 30 2.89 4.43 -9.83
C LEU A 30 1.58 4.54 -10.64
N ILE A 31 0.77 3.48 -10.67
CA ILE A 31 -0.56 3.52 -11.32
C ILE A 31 -1.45 4.57 -10.64
N GLY A 32 -1.40 4.67 -9.31
CA GLY A 32 -2.14 5.68 -8.57
C GLY A 32 -1.72 7.10 -8.95
N GLU A 33 -0.42 7.36 -9.11
CA GLU A 33 0.09 8.65 -9.54
C GLU A 33 -0.38 9.04 -10.95
N GLU A 34 -0.37 8.09 -11.89
CA GLU A 34 -0.85 8.29 -13.27
C GLU A 34 -2.34 8.59 -13.34
N SER A 35 -3.14 8.14 -12.37
CA SER A 35 -4.58 8.38 -12.32
C SER A 35 -4.98 9.76 -11.82
N LEU A 36 -4.04 10.55 -11.33
CA LEU A 36 -4.27 11.85 -10.70
C LEU A 36 -3.92 13.02 -11.63
N LYS A 37 -4.59 14.16 -11.41
CA LYS A 37 -4.30 15.44 -12.10
C LYS A 37 -3.31 16.33 -11.33
N LYS A 38 -2.81 15.87 -10.18
CA LYS A 38 -1.86 16.59 -9.32
C LYS A 38 -0.86 15.59 -8.72
N PRO A 39 0.32 16.07 -8.26
CA PRO A 39 1.32 15.19 -7.66
C PRO A 39 0.81 14.49 -6.40
N LEU A 40 1.28 13.27 -6.15
CA LEU A 40 0.95 12.52 -4.94
C LEU A 40 1.37 13.27 -3.67
N SER A 41 2.44 14.07 -3.70
CA SER A 41 2.89 14.90 -2.57
C SER A 41 1.85 15.92 -2.09
N GLU A 42 0.91 16.31 -2.95
CA GLU A 42 -0.16 17.26 -2.65
C GLU A 42 -1.51 16.58 -2.30
N CYS A 43 -1.55 15.25 -2.38
CA CYS A 43 -2.77 14.49 -2.15
C CYS A 43 -2.97 14.15 -0.69
N ARG A 44 -4.22 14.24 -0.22
CA ARG A 44 -4.62 13.55 1.00
C ARG A 44 -4.90 12.10 0.66
N THR A 45 -4.10 11.20 1.19
CA THR A 45 -4.06 9.79 0.83
C THR A 45 -4.56 8.92 1.98
N LEU A 46 -5.42 7.95 1.67
CA LEU A 46 -5.79 6.87 2.60
C LEU A 46 -5.13 5.57 2.15
N VAL A 47 -4.45 4.90 3.07
CA VAL A 47 -4.00 3.51 2.92
C VAL A 47 -4.84 2.66 3.86
N GLN A 48 -5.62 1.74 3.30
CA GLN A 48 -6.42 0.79 4.05
C GLN A 48 -5.64 -0.52 4.23
N GLY A 49 -5.42 -0.92 5.48
CA GLY A 49 -4.63 -2.07 5.88
C GLY A 49 -3.21 -1.71 6.36
N GLY A 50 -2.87 -2.12 7.58
CA GLY A 50 -1.53 -1.98 8.19
C GLY A 50 -0.68 -3.25 8.08
N GLY A 51 -0.93 -4.09 7.07
CA GLY A 51 -0.08 -5.23 6.72
C GLY A 51 1.17 -4.81 5.92
N ALA A 52 1.93 -5.81 5.44
CA ALA A 52 3.17 -5.56 4.69
C ALA A 52 2.95 -4.65 3.47
N ILE A 53 1.92 -4.91 2.65
CA ILE A 53 1.63 -4.10 1.45
C ILE A 53 1.24 -2.66 1.83
N GLY A 54 0.39 -2.48 2.86
CA GLY A 54 -0.01 -1.14 3.29
C GLY A 54 1.14 -0.33 3.88
N LEU A 55 1.99 -0.95 4.70
CA LEU A 55 3.21 -0.29 5.22
C LEU A 55 4.14 0.10 4.07
N LEU A 56 4.41 -0.79 3.13
CA LEU A 56 5.26 -0.52 1.97
C LEU A 56 4.68 0.57 1.07
N CYS A 57 3.38 0.57 0.78
CA CYS A 57 2.72 1.68 0.08
C CYS A 57 2.92 3.00 0.82
N GLY A 58 2.71 3.02 2.13
CA GLY A 58 2.90 4.21 2.97
C GLY A 58 4.34 4.72 2.93
N LEU A 59 5.33 3.83 3.03
CA LEU A 59 6.76 4.17 2.97
C LEU A 59 7.14 4.74 1.60
N ILE A 60 6.68 4.15 0.51
CA ILE A 60 6.90 4.65 -0.86
C ILE A 60 6.25 6.02 -1.04
N LEU A 61 5.00 6.19 -0.62
CA LEU A 61 4.29 7.47 -0.66
C LEU A 61 5.04 8.55 0.11
N SER A 62 5.47 8.25 1.34
CA SER A 62 6.15 9.22 2.21
C SER A 62 7.58 9.52 1.76
N LYS A 63 8.40 8.49 1.55
CA LYS A 63 9.85 8.64 1.34
C LYS A 63 10.23 8.92 -0.10
N ILE A 64 9.50 8.35 -1.07
CA ILE A 64 9.83 8.47 -2.50
C ILE A 64 8.96 9.54 -3.18
N LYS A 65 7.66 9.58 -2.87
CA LYS A 65 6.74 10.54 -3.47
C LYS A 65 6.58 11.84 -2.66
N GLY A 66 7.19 11.91 -1.47
CA GLY A 66 7.17 13.11 -0.63
C GLY A 66 5.80 13.46 -0.03
N ASN A 67 4.87 12.51 0.00
CA ASN A 67 3.55 12.75 0.57
C ASN A 67 3.62 12.86 2.10
N LYS A 68 3.12 13.97 2.64
CA LYS A 68 3.06 14.27 4.09
C LYS A 68 1.65 14.16 4.67
N ASN A 69 0.65 13.86 3.84
CA ASN A 69 -0.76 13.83 4.25
C ASN A 69 -1.33 12.41 4.07
N ILE A 70 -0.69 11.45 4.72
CA ILE A 70 -1.05 10.04 4.68
C ILE A 70 -1.86 9.69 5.94
N VAL A 71 -2.99 9.03 5.73
CA VAL A 71 -3.77 8.35 6.78
C VAL A 71 -3.67 6.85 6.50
N LEU A 72 -3.21 6.07 7.48
CA LEU A 72 -3.20 4.61 7.42
C LEU A 72 -4.22 4.05 8.40
N SER A 73 -5.13 3.23 7.91
CA SER A 73 -6.20 2.67 8.74
C SER A 73 -6.14 1.14 8.81
N ASP A 74 -6.26 0.61 10.03
CA ASP A 74 -6.36 -0.84 10.30
C ASP A 74 -7.22 -1.07 11.56
N PRO A 75 -8.08 -2.09 11.61
CA PRO A 75 -8.81 -2.43 12.84
C PRO A 75 -7.89 -2.98 13.93
N ASN A 76 -6.72 -3.51 13.58
CA ASN A 76 -5.75 -4.04 14.52
C ASN A 76 -4.80 -2.94 15.04
N LYS A 77 -5.03 -2.54 16.29
CA LYS A 77 -4.22 -1.51 16.97
C LYS A 77 -2.74 -1.87 17.08
N LEU A 78 -2.40 -3.16 17.19
CA LEU A 78 -0.99 -3.59 17.26
C LEU A 78 -0.29 -3.34 15.92
N ARG A 79 -0.95 -3.61 14.79
CA ARG A 79 -0.41 -3.30 13.46
C ARG A 79 -0.20 -1.79 13.28
N LEU A 80 -1.15 -0.97 13.71
CA LEU A 80 -0.99 0.49 13.66
C LEU A 80 0.22 0.95 14.48
N ASN A 81 0.40 0.42 15.68
CA ASN A 81 1.55 0.76 16.53
C ASN A 81 2.88 0.33 15.91
N GLU A 82 2.93 -0.81 15.22
CA GLU A 82 4.12 -1.24 14.48
C GLU A 82 4.40 -0.32 13.30
N CYS A 83 3.41 -0.03 12.48
CA CYS A 83 3.56 0.91 11.35
C CYS A 83 4.07 2.29 11.80
N ALA A 84 3.60 2.77 12.95
CA ALA A 84 3.97 4.09 13.47
C ALA A 84 5.46 4.23 13.85
N LYS A 85 6.19 3.12 14.01
CA LYS A 85 7.64 3.15 14.25
C LYS A 85 8.45 3.52 13.01
N TYR A 86 7.92 3.31 11.81
CA TYR A 86 8.65 3.38 10.55
C TYR A 86 8.09 4.41 9.56
N LEU A 87 6.79 4.71 9.68
CA LEU A 87 6.06 5.58 8.76
C LEU A 87 5.57 6.85 9.50
N ASP A 88 5.88 8.01 8.96
CA ASP A 88 5.29 9.29 9.37
C ASP A 88 3.93 9.47 8.69
N ALA A 89 2.87 9.11 9.39
CA ALA A 89 1.49 9.16 8.93
C ALA A 89 0.52 9.30 10.11
N LYS A 90 -0.74 9.57 9.82
CA LYS A 90 -1.81 9.48 10.82
C LYS A 90 -2.38 8.06 10.85
N PHE A 91 -2.41 7.46 12.03
CA PHE A 91 -2.87 6.08 12.23
C PHE A 91 -4.24 6.07 12.90
N VAL A 92 -5.21 5.39 12.29
CA VAL A 92 -6.60 5.44 12.74
C VAL A 92 -7.32 4.09 12.61
N HIS A 93 -8.36 3.88 13.42
CA HIS A 93 -9.29 2.78 13.20
C HIS A 93 -10.23 3.12 12.02
N PRO A 94 -10.71 2.15 11.21
CA PRO A 94 -11.60 2.41 10.08
C PRO A 94 -12.88 3.19 10.40
N GLY A 95 -13.37 3.14 11.64
CA GLY A 95 -14.53 3.91 12.13
C GLY A 95 -14.20 5.28 12.72
N ASP A 96 -12.96 5.74 12.64
CA ASP A 96 -12.54 7.02 13.23
C ASP A 96 -13.14 8.23 12.49
N VAL A 97 -13.40 9.30 13.24
CA VAL A 97 -13.91 10.59 12.72
C VAL A 97 -12.98 11.25 11.69
N GLU A 98 -11.74 10.84 11.63
CA GLU A 98 -10.77 11.30 10.64
C GLU A 98 -11.07 10.79 9.23
N ILE A 99 -11.74 9.64 9.10
CA ILE A 99 -12.15 9.04 7.83
C ILE A 99 -13.53 9.58 7.46
N LYS A 100 -13.54 10.77 6.85
CA LYS A 100 -14.78 11.47 6.48
C LYS A 100 -15.15 11.23 5.02
N SER A 101 -16.44 11.33 4.73
CA SER A 101 -16.93 11.29 3.34
C SER A 101 -16.26 12.36 2.49
N ASN A 102 -15.94 12.02 1.23
CA ASN A 102 -15.37 12.92 0.23
C ASN A 102 -14.12 13.68 0.71
N SER A 103 -13.22 13.01 1.43
CA SER A 103 -12.07 13.69 2.05
C SER A 103 -10.71 13.27 1.51
N PHE A 104 -10.61 12.18 0.76
CA PHE A 104 -9.35 11.67 0.23
C PHE A 104 -9.25 11.83 -1.28
N ASP A 105 -8.11 12.29 -1.76
CA ASP A 105 -7.84 12.45 -3.20
C ASP A 105 -7.54 11.09 -3.84
N ILE A 106 -6.87 10.21 -3.11
CA ILE A 106 -6.55 8.84 -3.53
C ILE A 106 -6.60 7.88 -2.36
N ILE A 107 -7.03 6.65 -2.65
CA ILE A 107 -7.15 5.56 -1.68
C ILE A 107 -6.43 4.32 -2.22
N PHE A 108 -5.60 3.70 -1.40
CA PHE A 108 -4.97 2.40 -1.66
C PHE A 108 -5.64 1.35 -0.78
N ASP A 109 -6.51 0.53 -1.37
CA ASP A 109 -7.14 -0.60 -0.68
C ASP A 109 -6.23 -1.82 -0.75
N THR A 110 -5.41 -2.03 0.29
CA THR A 110 -4.51 -3.18 0.41
C THR A 110 -5.15 -4.38 1.11
N VAL A 111 -6.44 -4.27 1.47
CA VAL A 111 -7.21 -5.28 2.19
C VAL A 111 -8.07 -6.11 1.23
N GLY A 112 -8.87 -5.45 0.40
CA GLY A 112 -9.77 -6.11 -0.54
C GLY A 112 -10.97 -6.81 0.10
N LEU A 113 -11.47 -6.30 1.23
CA LEU A 113 -12.73 -6.70 1.84
C LEU A 113 -13.89 -5.88 1.27
N GLU A 114 -15.11 -6.41 1.37
CA GLU A 114 -16.32 -5.64 1.07
C GLU A 114 -16.36 -4.33 1.85
N ALA A 115 -16.06 -4.39 3.15
CA ALA A 115 -16.06 -3.22 4.03
C ALA A 115 -15.02 -2.16 3.61
N SER A 116 -13.81 -2.56 3.19
CA SER A 116 -12.79 -1.61 2.72
C SER A 116 -13.19 -0.98 1.39
N ARG A 117 -13.72 -1.76 0.44
CA ARG A 117 -14.23 -1.24 -0.84
C ARG A 117 -15.38 -0.26 -0.66
N GLN A 118 -16.34 -0.58 0.22
CA GLN A 118 -17.47 0.30 0.51
C GLN A 118 -16.99 1.60 1.16
N GLN A 119 -16.10 1.50 2.15
CA GLN A 119 -15.51 2.69 2.76
C GLN A 119 -14.75 3.53 1.73
N ALA A 120 -13.94 2.90 0.86
CA ALA A 120 -13.17 3.61 -0.14
C ALA A 120 -14.07 4.50 -1.03
N ILE A 121 -15.15 3.92 -1.59
CA ILE A 121 -16.07 4.71 -2.42
C ILE A 121 -16.80 5.79 -1.61
N ASP A 122 -17.06 5.59 -0.33
CA ASP A 122 -17.76 6.57 0.51
C ASP A 122 -16.88 7.78 0.86
N VAL A 123 -15.56 7.59 0.97
CA VAL A 123 -14.66 8.63 1.47
C VAL A 123 -13.78 9.27 0.39
N VAL A 124 -13.72 8.72 -0.81
CA VAL A 124 -13.03 9.33 -1.94
C VAL A 124 -13.73 10.62 -2.37
N LYS A 125 -12.95 11.65 -2.72
CA LYS A 125 -13.45 12.92 -3.29
C LYS A 125 -14.01 12.71 -4.70
N PRO A 126 -14.90 13.60 -5.16
CA PRO A 126 -15.22 13.70 -6.58
C PRO A 126 -13.94 13.88 -7.42
N GLY A 127 -13.84 13.13 -8.51
CA GLY A 127 -12.65 13.10 -9.38
C GLY A 127 -11.43 12.42 -8.77
N GLY A 128 -11.57 11.80 -7.58
CA GLY A 128 -10.49 11.07 -6.92
C GLY A 128 -10.32 9.64 -7.42
N SER A 129 -9.29 8.94 -6.92
CA SER A 129 -8.92 7.60 -7.37
C SER A 129 -8.92 6.57 -6.25
N ILE A 130 -9.32 5.34 -6.59
CA ILE A 130 -9.24 4.15 -5.72
C ILE A 130 -8.36 3.12 -6.42
N ILE A 131 -7.26 2.74 -5.79
CA ILE A 131 -6.33 1.72 -6.25
C ILE A 131 -6.58 0.46 -5.44
N HIS A 132 -7.13 -0.55 -6.07
CA HIS A 132 -7.53 -1.81 -5.44
C HIS A 132 -6.45 -2.87 -5.63
N ILE A 133 -5.85 -3.31 -4.52
CA ILE A 133 -4.70 -4.22 -4.48
C ILE A 133 -5.07 -5.52 -3.76
N GLY A 134 -5.82 -5.41 -2.66
CA GLY A 134 -6.14 -6.54 -1.79
C GLY A 134 -7.08 -7.56 -2.44
N LEU A 135 -6.88 -8.84 -2.13
CA LEU A 135 -7.59 -9.97 -2.75
C LEU A 135 -8.40 -10.82 -1.75
N THR A 136 -8.72 -10.28 -0.58
CA THR A 136 -9.34 -11.07 0.50
C THR A 136 -10.74 -11.59 0.15
N GLN A 137 -11.55 -10.80 -0.57
CA GLN A 137 -12.89 -11.20 -1.01
C GLN A 137 -13.08 -10.95 -2.51
N ALA A 138 -13.54 -11.98 -3.22
CA ALA A 138 -13.72 -11.95 -4.67
C ALA A 138 -14.84 -11.03 -5.14
N ALA A 139 -15.92 -10.87 -4.36
CA ALA A 139 -17.10 -10.12 -4.74
C ALA A 139 -17.67 -9.33 -3.55
N GLY A 140 -18.58 -8.42 -3.83
CA GLY A 140 -19.29 -7.62 -2.85
C GLY A 140 -19.97 -6.42 -3.50
N PRO A 141 -20.89 -5.73 -2.79
CA PRO A 141 -21.52 -4.52 -3.28
C PRO A 141 -20.51 -3.40 -3.47
N PHE A 142 -20.81 -2.53 -4.45
CA PHE A 142 -20.04 -1.31 -4.71
C PHE A 142 -20.99 -0.22 -5.22
N ASN A 143 -20.80 1.02 -4.76
CA ASN A 143 -21.69 2.12 -5.14
C ASN A 143 -21.30 2.69 -6.53
N PHE A 144 -21.68 1.98 -7.59
CA PHE A 144 -21.46 2.41 -8.97
C PHE A 144 -22.12 3.75 -9.30
N ARG A 145 -23.29 4.04 -8.68
CA ARG A 145 -23.97 5.32 -8.86
C ARG A 145 -23.09 6.48 -8.39
N LYS A 146 -22.48 6.38 -7.20
CA LYS A 146 -21.54 7.39 -6.68
C LYS A 146 -20.30 7.50 -7.56
N MET A 147 -19.72 6.35 -7.95
CA MET A 147 -18.58 6.30 -8.86
C MET A 147 -18.86 7.13 -10.13
N THR A 148 -20.01 6.89 -10.78
CA THR A 148 -20.39 7.59 -12.02
C THR A 148 -20.68 9.07 -11.78
N LEU A 149 -21.50 9.42 -10.77
CA LEU A 149 -21.91 10.80 -10.53
C LEU A 149 -20.76 11.72 -10.05
N GLN A 150 -19.72 11.13 -9.46
CA GLN A 150 -18.58 11.86 -8.94
C GLN A 150 -17.31 11.65 -9.77
N GLU A 151 -17.39 10.98 -10.92
CA GLU A 151 -16.25 10.72 -11.84
C GLU A 151 -15.07 10.06 -11.10
N VAL A 152 -15.33 9.11 -10.19
CA VAL A 152 -14.30 8.42 -9.42
C VAL A 152 -13.62 7.39 -10.31
N THR A 153 -12.29 7.42 -10.36
CA THR A 153 -11.48 6.40 -11.04
C THR A 153 -11.24 5.22 -10.10
N VAL A 154 -11.51 4.00 -10.57
CA VAL A 154 -11.24 2.75 -9.83
C VAL A 154 -10.34 1.86 -10.67
N ILE A 155 -9.16 1.52 -10.16
CA ILE A 155 -8.16 0.72 -10.86
C ILE A 155 -7.77 -0.47 -9.99
N GLY A 156 -7.89 -1.69 -10.55
CA GLY A 156 -7.28 -2.88 -9.97
C GLY A 156 -5.81 -2.99 -10.39
N THR A 157 -4.95 -3.40 -9.47
CA THR A 157 -3.53 -3.68 -9.76
C THR A 157 -3.22 -5.14 -9.49
N TYR A 158 -2.30 -5.71 -10.28
CA TYR A 158 -1.85 -7.09 -10.09
C TYR A 158 -0.35 -7.21 -10.35
N CYS A 159 0.37 -7.72 -9.34
CA CYS A 159 1.82 -7.90 -9.42
C CYS A 159 2.56 -6.60 -9.77
N TYR A 160 3.49 -6.66 -10.72
CA TYR A 160 4.38 -5.57 -11.13
C TYR A 160 4.99 -5.87 -12.50
N THR A 161 5.56 -4.86 -13.15
CA THR A 161 6.36 -5.06 -14.36
C THR A 161 7.83 -5.37 -14.01
N ASN A 162 8.58 -5.92 -14.97
CA ASN A 162 10.03 -6.13 -14.80
C ASN A 162 10.74 -4.82 -14.43
N LYS A 163 10.31 -3.70 -15.02
CA LYS A 163 10.86 -2.37 -14.74
C LYS A 163 10.60 -1.94 -13.29
N ASP A 164 9.42 -2.21 -12.75
CA ASP A 164 9.09 -1.90 -11.36
C ASP A 164 9.94 -2.74 -10.40
N PHE A 165 10.17 -4.00 -10.73
CA PHE A 165 11.02 -4.88 -9.94
C PHE A 165 12.49 -4.42 -9.92
N GLU A 166 13.04 -4.06 -11.08
CA GLU A 166 14.38 -3.49 -11.19
C GLU A 166 14.53 -2.18 -10.41
N GLN A 167 13.52 -1.32 -10.47
CA GLN A 167 13.48 -0.09 -9.69
C GLN A 167 13.40 -0.38 -8.20
N THR A 168 12.60 -1.37 -7.80
CA THR A 168 12.48 -1.81 -6.41
C THR A 168 13.80 -2.30 -5.84
N LEU A 169 14.55 -3.11 -6.58
CA LEU A 169 15.87 -3.56 -6.14
C LEU A 169 16.83 -2.39 -5.86
N LYS A 170 16.78 -1.33 -6.68
CA LYS A 170 17.58 -0.11 -6.46
C LYS A 170 17.12 0.65 -5.23
N ILE A 171 15.80 0.82 -5.05
CA ILE A 171 15.19 1.46 -3.87
C ILE A 171 15.63 0.77 -2.57
N LEU A 172 15.60 -0.56 -2.55
CA LEU A 172 16.00 -1.33 -1.38
C LEU A 172 17.51 -1.26 -1.13
N ALA A 173 18.33 -1.38 -2.18
CA ALA A 173 19.79 -1.28 -2.07
C ALA A 173 20.26 0.09 -1.58
N ASN A 174 19.60 1.17 -2.01
CA ASN A 174 19.86 2.54 -1.57
C ASN A 174 19.26 2.85 -0.19
N LYS A 175 18.40 1.99 0.36
CA LYS A 175 17.60 2.22 1.57
C LYS A 175 16.67 3.44 1.46
N ASP A 176 16.14 3.70 0.27
CA ASP A 176 15.30 4.88 -0.01
C ASP A 176 13.97 4.87 0.79
N ILE A 177 13.48 3.69 1.19
CA ILE A 177 12.32 3.53 2.07
C ILE A 177 12.69 3.35 3.56
N GLY A 178 13.97 3.50 3.92
CA GLY A 178 14.49 3.35 5.27
C GLY A 178 14.99 1.93 5.58
N ALA A 179 15.31 1.70 6.85
CA ALA A 179 15.72 0.39 7.33
C ALA A 179 14.54 -0.59 7.34
N LEU A 180 14.84 -1.88 7.14
CA LEU A 180 13.87 -2.97 7.08
C LEU A 180 13.77 -3.71 8.44
N ASP A 181 13.98 -3.00 9.55
CA ASP A 181 14.04 -3.57 10.92
C ASP A 181 12.70 -4.15 11.40
N TRP A 182 11.63 -3.93 10.63
CA TRP A 182 10.30 -4.50 10.88
C TRP A 182 10.14 -5.94 10.33
N ILE A 183 11.17 -6.48 9.65
CA ILE A 183 11.14 -7.82 9.09
C ILE A 183 11.67 -8.81 10.14
N GLU A 184 10.87 -9.82 10.45
CA GLU A 184 11.30 -10.95 11.26
C GLU A 184 11.82 -12.08 10.37
N PHE A 185 13.01 -12.56 10.64
CA PHE A 185 13.62 -13.69 9.94
C PHE A 185 13.44 -14.97 10.76
N ARG A 186 12.95 -16.00 10.11
CA ARG A 186 12.78 -17.34 10.72
C ARG A 186 13.38 -18.42 9.83
N ASP A 187 13.88 -19.47 10.46
CA ASP A 187 14.30 -20.67 9.71
C ASP A 187 13.12 -21.26 8.93
N LEU A 188 13.38 -21.72 7.70
CA LEU A 188 12.36 -22.33 6.84
C LEU A 188 11.64 -23.51 7.51
N LYS A 189 12.35 -24.30 8.34
CA LYS A 189 11.76 -25.39 9.15
C LYS A 189 10.62 -24.96 10.07
N ASN A 190 10.59 -23.68 10.47
CA ASN A 190 9.58 -23.08 11.35
C ASN A 190 8.44 -22.42 10.55
N GLY A 191 8.42 -22.55 9.24
CA GLY A 191 7.44 -21.89 8.35
C GLY A 191 5.99 -22.25 8.69
N GLY A 192 5.71 -23.51 9.00
CA GLY A 192 4.38 -23.96 9.38
C GLY A 192 3.85 -23.28 10.66
N ASP A 193 4.72 -23.01 11.64
CA ASP A 193 4.34 -22.32 12.86
C ASP A 193 4.23 -20.80 12.63
N ALA A 194 5.05 -20.24 11.75
CA ALA A 194 4.92 -18.84 11.33
C ALA A 194 3.55 -18.57 10.71
N PHE A 195 3.06 -19.43 9.80
CA PHE A 195 1.73 -19.29 9.20
C PHE A 195 0.57 -19.39 10.21
N LYS A 196 0.72 -20.10 11.31
CA LYS A 196 -0.30 -20.17 12.37
C LYS A 196 -0.36 -18.90 13.24
N GLN A 197 0.66 -18.04 13.19
CA GLN A 197 0.79 -16.83 14.00
C GLN A 197 0.35 -15.55 13.23
N ILE A 198 0.10 -15.66 11.94
CA ILE A 198 -0.43 -14.60 11.09
C ILE A 198 -1.97 -14.60 11.14
#